data_9cfab7c37c80947c86dc6bfab0af30bb
#
_entry.id   9cfab7c37c80947c86dc6bfab0af30bb
#
_cell.length_a   1.000
_cell.length_b   1.000
_cell.length_c   1.000
_cell.angle_alpha   90.00
_cell.angle_beta   90.00
_cell.angle_gamma   90.00
#
_symmetry.space_group_name_H-M   'P 1'
#
loop_
_entity.id
_entity.type
_entity.pdbx_description
1 polymer ?
#
loop_
_entity_poly.entity_id
_entity_poly.type
_entity_poly.pdbx_seq_one_letter_code
_entity_poly.pdbx_strand_id
1 'polypeptide(L)'
;MTKQELQNKLQDIEWEDFEVKLAIGGVPKSVWESVSAFSNTSGGWLIFGIEEKNGIFNIVGVSNPSKIEHEFLNSLNGEKFNIKIRVNSYKYNFDDKIVLAFYIPISKQKPVYFNSLSNSFIRSGSADRRATKEEIDTMFRDQSFGTKTSETIENYSIENLSSISLNQYKEYLQISNPTSNYNKLNMEEFLHKVLVLIDGKPTYAGLLFFGTRDSIQRYFVDFRIDLFEIPGNSISDAKTRYTYRLPEQENLWDYYFTQK
;
A
#
# COMPACT_ATOMS: atom_id res chain seq x y z
N MET A 1 -18.81 -5.90 -10.53
CA MET A 1 -19.13 -7.34 -10.78
C MET A 1 -20.53 -7.43 -11.36
N THR A 2 -20.72 -8.12 -12.45
CA THR A 2 -22.02 -8.40 -13.08
C THR A 2 -22.68 -9.64 -12.44
N LYS A 3 -23.99 -9.85 -12.70
CA LYS A 3 -24.69 -11.07 -12.23
C LYS A 3 -24.05 -12.36 -12.78
N GLN A 4 -23.60 -12.33 -14.04
CA GLN A 4 -22.95 -13.48 -14.67
C GLN A 4 -21.57 -13.77 -14.06
N GLU A 5 -20.79 -12.72 -13.78
CA GLU A 5 -19.50 -12.88 -13.08
C GLU A 5 -19.68 -13.43 -11.66
N LEU A 6 -20.74 -13.03 -10.95
CA LEU A 6 -21.07 -13.59 -9.64
C LEU A 6 -21.41 -15.08 -9.77
N GLN A 7 -22.24 -15.46 -10.76
CA GLN A 7 -22.58 -16.87 -10.99
C GLN A 7 -21.36 -17.72 -11.32
N ASN A 8 -20.44 -17.20 -12.12
CA ASN A 8 -19.21 -17.90 -12.46
C ASN A 8 -18.32 -18.10 -11.21
N LYS A 9 -18.16 -17.04 -10.40
CA LYS A 9 -17.38 -17.12 -9.14
C LYS A 9 -17.98 -18.14 -8.16
N LEU A 10 -19.29 -18.32 -8.12
CA LEU A 10 -19.94 -19.32 -7.27
C LEU A 10 -19.78 -20.78 -7.76
N GLN A 11 -19.26 -20.99 -8.97
CA GLN A 11 -18.98 -22.32 -9.52
C GLN A 11 -17.52 -22.75 -9.33
N ASP A 12 -16.63 -21.78 -9.06
CA ASP A 12 -15.22 -22.03 -8.82
C ASP A 12 -14.92 -22.18 -7.32
N ILE A 13 -13.87 -22.92 -7.01
CA ILE A 13 -13.44 -23.21 -5.64
C ILE A 13 -12.55 -22.05 -5.15
N GLU A 14 -12.89 -21.50 -4.00
CA GLU A 14 -12.10 -20.55 -3.16
C GLU A 14 -11.35 -19.42 -3.91
N TRP A 15 -11.89 -18.21 -3.80
CA TRP A 15 -11.24 -16.98 -4.27
C TRP A 15 -10.65 -16.19 -3.09
N GLU A 16 -9.42 -15.71 -3.21
CA GLU A 16 -8.81 -14.85 -2.20
C GLU A 16 -9.54 -13.51 -2.03
N ASP A 17 -10.20 -13.03 -3.09
CA ASP A 17 -10.91 -11.76 -3.16
C ASP A 17 -12.44 -11.87 -2.98
N PHE A 18 -12.93 -12.98 -2.43
CA PHE A 18 -14.37 -13.27 -2.38
C PHE A 18 -14.77 -13.94 -1.07
N GLU A 19 -15.83 -13.47 -0.45
CA GLU A 19 -16.36 -14.00 0.80
C GLU A 19 -17.88 -13.99 0.78
N VAL A 20 -18.51 -15.10 1.15
CA VAL A 20 -19.96 -15.24 1.21
C VAL A 20 -20.46 -15.29 2.66
N LYS A 21 -21.64 -14.73 2.88
CA LYS A 21 -22.31 -14.75 4.18
C LYS A 21 -23.80 -14.97 4.00
N LEU A 22 -24.39 -15.81 4.83
CA LEU A 22 -25.80 -16.15 4.75
C LEU A 22 -26.72 -14.94 5.00
N ALA A 23 -26.45 -14.14 6.05
CA ALA A 23 -27.14 -12.87 6.37
C ALA A 23 -28.69 -12.92 6.39
N ILE A 24 -29.33 -14.00 6.83
CA ILE A 24 -30.79 -14.14 6.91
C ILE A 24 -31.37 -13.27 8.03
N GLY A 25 -30.76 -13.27 9.21
CA GLY A 25 -31.25 -12.59 10.42
C GLY A 25 -30.69 -11.18 10.65
N GLY A 26 -29.92 -10.63 9.71
CA GLY A 26 -29.21 -9.35 9.83
C GLY A 26 -27.75 -9.49 9.41
N VAL A 27 -26.95 -8.46 9.68
CA VAL A 27 -25.52 -8.47 9.34
C VAL A 27 -24.76 -9.41 10.32
N PRO A 28 -24.13 -10.49 9.83
CA PRO A 28 -23.39 -11.42 10.70
C PRO A 28 -22.20 -10.77 11.37
N LYS A 29 -21.89 -11.14 12.62
CA LYS A 29 -20.76 -10.54 13.36
C LYS A 29 -19.40 -10.78 12.70
N SER A 30 -19.21 -11.92 12.06
CA SER A 30 -17.98 -12.29 11.36
C SER A 30 -17.69 -11.43 10.11
N VAL A 31 -18.67 -10.68 9.64
CA VAL A 31 -18.51 -9.75 8.50
C VAL A 31 -17.45 -8.70 8.77
N TRP A 32 -17.34 -8.22 10.02
CA TRP A 32 -16.39 -7.18 10.39
C TRP A 32 -14.93 -7.63 10.30
N GLU A 33 -14.69 -8.92 10.52
CA GLU A 33 -13.39 -9.56 10.31
C GLU A 33 -13.01 -9.54 8.83
N SER A 34 -13.93 -9.94 7.95
CA SER A 34 -13.72 -9.91 6.49
C SER A 34 -13.53 -8.48 5.95
N VAL A 35 -14.30 -7.52 6.45
CA VAL A 35 -14.11 -6.10 6.07
C VAL A 35 -12.71 -5.61 6.46
N SER A 36 -12.27 -5.90 7.70
CA SER A 36 -10.92 -5.55 8.15
C SER A 36 -9.86 -6.25 7.28
N ALA A 37 -10.01 -7.55 7.04
CA ALA A 37 -9.06 -8.34 6.26
C ALA A 37 -8.92 -7.83 4.82
N PHE A 38 -10.01 -7.59 4.12
CA PHE A 38 -9.99 -7.04 2.76
C PHE A 38 -9.36 -5.65 2.72
N SER A 39 -9.74 -4.77 3.65
CA SER A 39 -9.18 -3.40 3.71
C SER A 39 -7.68 -3.39 3.98
N ASN A 40 -7.18 -4.35 4.74
CA ASN A 40 -5.76 -4.47 5.09
C ASN A 40 -4.92 -5.21 4.02
N THR A 41 -5.56 -6.00 3.15
CA THR A 41 -4.84 -6.83 2.16
C THR A 41 -4.99 -6.29 0.74
N SER A 42 -5.84 -6.89 -0.05
CA SER A 42 -5.99 -6.62 -1.50
C SER A 42 -7.37 -6.09 -1.90
N GLY A 43 -8.24 -5.84 -0.93
CA GLY A 43 -9.66 -5.61 -1.19
C GLY A 43 -10.37 -6.92 -1.52
N GLY A 44 -11.69 -6.84 -1.74
CA GLY A 44 -12.46 -8.03 -2.11
C GLY A 44 -13.97 -7.83 -2.12
N TRP A 45 -14.66 -8.87 -2.57
CA TRP A 45 -16.11 -8.90 -2.65
C TRP A 45 -16.72 -9.63 -1.46
N LEU A 46 -17.65 -8.97 -0.80
CA LEU A 46 -18.45 -9.51 0.29
C LEU A 46 -19.87 -9.69 -0.17
N ILE A 47 -20.38 -10.92 -0.12
CA ILE A 47 -21.66 -11.29 -0.70
C ILE A 47 -22.60 -11.78 0.41
N PHE A 48 -23.81 -11.22 0.49
CA PHE A 48 -24.84 -11.61 1.44
C PHE A 48 -25.99 -12.34 0.76
N GLY A 49 -26.51 -13.36 1.42
CA GLY A 49 -27.59 -14.18 0.93
C GLY A 49 -27.13 -15.47 0.24
N ILE A 50 -25.89 -15.87 0.49
CA ILE A 50 -25.34 -17.14 0.01
C ILE A 50 -24.90 -17.97 1.20
N GLU A 51 -25.30 -19.23 1.20
CA GLU A 51 -24.85 -20.26 2.14
C GLU A 51 -23.74 -21.08 1.50
N GLU A 52 -22.62 -21.21 2.19
CA GLU A 52 -21.58 -22.17 1.84
C GLU A 52 -21.70 -23.41 2.72
N LYS A 53 -21.79 -24.56 2.10
CA LYS A 53 -21.83 -25.84 2.79
C LYS A 53 -21.03 -26.88 2.02
N ASN A 54 -19.99 -27.41 2.63
CA ASN A 54 -19.08 -28.41 2.04
C ASN A 54 -18.50 -27.97 0.68
N GLY A 55 -18.13 -26.71 0.52
CA GLY A 55 -17.59 -26.16 -0.73
C GLY A 55 -18.66 -25.91 -1.81
N ILE A 56 -19.96 -26.06 -1.48
CA ILE A 56 -21.06 -25.78 -2.39
C ILE A 56 -21.76 -24.49 -1.95
N PHE A 57 -21.90 -23.56 -2.90
CA PHE A 57 -22.58 -22.29 -2.70
C PHE A 57 -24.05 -22.38 -3.09
N ASN A 58 -24.95 -22.14 -2.12
CA ASN A 58 -26.39 -22.13 -2.33
C ASN A 58 -26.94 -20.71 -2.22
N ILE A 59 -27.64 -20.25 -3.24
CA ILE A 59 -28.32 -18.95 -3.21
C ILE A 59 -29.57 -19.06 -2.35
N VAL A 60 -29.56 -18.45 -1.18
CA VAL A 60 -30.67 -18.41 -0.20
C VAL A 60 -31.41 -17.09 -0.30
N GLY A 61 -30.69 -16.01 -0.54
CA GLY A 61 -31.19 -14.65 -0.52
C GLY A 61 -31.19 -14.03 0.89
N VAL A 62 -31.33 -12.70 0.96
CA VAL A 62 -31.50 -11.94 2.22
C VAL A 62 -32.97 -11.63 2.46
N SER A 63 -33.44 -11.74 3.71
CA SER A 63 -34.85 -11.57 4.05
C SER A 63 -35.33 -10.11 3.98
N ASN A 64 -34.49 -9.14 4.30
CA ASN A 64 -34.78 -7.72 4.19
C ASN A 64 -33.58 -6.96 3.60
N PRO A 65 -33.45 -6.92 2.26
CA PRO A 65 -32.28 -6.37 1.60
C PRO A 65 -31.99 -4.91 1.97
N SER A 66 -33.02 -4.07 2.01
CA SER A 66 -32.85 -2.65 2.32
C SER A 66 -32.40 -2.40 3.76
N LYS A 67 -32.94 -3.17 4.71
CA LYS A 67 -32.53 -3.07 6.12
C LYS A 67 -31.08 -3.52 6.31
N ILE A 68 -30.71 -4.67 5.73
CA ILE A 68 -29.37 -5.26 5.85
C ILE A 68 -28.32 -4.36 5.20
N GLU A 69 -28.62 -3.85 4.00
CA GLU A 69 -27.75 -2.89 3.31
C GLU A 69 -27.53 -1.63 4.15
N HIS A 70 -28.61 -1.04 4.68
CA HIS A 70 -28.53 0.17 5.50
C HIS A 70 -27.74 -0.06 6.80
N GLU A 71 -27.98 -1.15 7.50
CA GLU A 71 -27.25 -1.53 8.71
C GLU A 71 -25.76 -1.71 8.45
N PHE A 72 -25.42 -2.39 7.35
CA PHE A 72 -24.03 -2.60 6.95
C PHE A 72 -23.33 -1.29 6.62
N LEU A 73 -23.93 -0.46 5.74
CA LEU A 73 -23.35 0.81 5.32
C LEU A 73 -23.23 1.80 6.49
N ASN A 74 -24.19 1.85 7.39
CA ASN A 74 -24.11 2.68 8.59
C ASN A 74 -22.97 2.25 9.51
N SER A 75 -22.74 0.95 9.64
CA SER A 75 -21.63 0.45 10.44
C SER A 75 -20.26 0.81 9.85
N LEU A 76 -20.12 0.82 8.51
CA LEU A 76 -18.89 1.22 7.83
C LEU A 76 -18.63 2.74 7.87
N ASN A 77 -19.67 3.54 7.90
CA ASN A 77 -19.58 5.01 7.96
C ASN A 77 -19.63 5.56 9.40
N GLY A 78 -19.96 4.71 10.38
CA GLY A 78 -20.05 5.07 11.79
C GLY A 78 -18.71 4.93 12.53
N GLU A 79 -18.81 4.67 13.83
CA GLU A 79 -17.65 4.57 14.76
C GLU A 79 -17.16 3.14 14.97
N LYS A 80 -17.73 2.16 14.25
CA LYS A 80 -17.34 0.76 14.41
C LYS A 80 -15.90 0.50 13.99
N PHE A 81 -15.45 1.13 12.90
CA PHE A 81 -14.09 1.06 12.41
C PHE A 81 -13.32 2.34 12.76
N ASN A 82 -11.99 2.21 12.89
CA ASN A 82 -11.10 3.35 13.11
C ASN A 82 -11.04 4.35 11.95
N ILE A 83 -11.55 3.95 10.78
CA ILE A 83 -11.70 4.81 9.59
C ILE A 83 -13.08 4.60 8.95
N LYS A 84 -13.53 5.54 8.16
CA LYS A 84 -14.74 5.38 7.35
C LYS A 84 -14.42 4.61 6.07
N ILE A 85 -15.15 3.52 5.82
CA ILE A 85 -14.92 2.66 4.66
C ILE A 85 -16.04 2.87 3.66
N ARG A 86 -15.71 3.46 2.51
CA ARG A 86 -16.67 3.67 1.42
C ARG A 86 -16.68 2.45 0.51
N VAL A 87 -17.85 1.86 0.33
CA VAL A 87 -18.04 0.66 -0.49
C VAL A 87 -19.09 0.91 -1.57
N ASN A 88 -18.98 0.20 -2.68
CA ASN A 88 -20.03 0.14 -3.70
C ASN A 88 -20.93 -1.05 -3.41
N SER A 89 -22.25 -0.82 -3.35
CA SER A 89 -23.25 -1.85 -3.15
C SER A 89 -23.96 -2.20 -4.46
N TYR A 90 -24.26 -3.49 -4.62
CA TYR A 90 -24.95 -4.04 -5.77
C TYR A 90 -26.04 -5.02 -5.31
N LYS A 91 -27.18 -5.03 -6.01
CA LYS A 91 -28.31 -5.95 -5.76
C LYS A 91 -28.53 -6.83 -6.97
N TYR A 92 -28.56 -8.13 -6.74
CA TYR A 92 -28.83 -9.12 -7.78
C TYR A 92 -30.07 -9.93 -7.46
N ASN A 93 -30.96 -10.05 -8.44
CA ASN A 93 -32.14 -10.89 -8.35
C ASN A 93 -31.84 -12.25 -8.98
N PHE A 94 -32.06 -13.29 -8.18
CA PHE A 94 -32.02 -14.70 -8.60
C PHE A 94 -33.40 -15.29 -8.31
N ASP A 95 -34.28 -15.29 -9.33
CA ASP A 95 -35.69 -15.61 -9.21
C ASP A 95 -36.34 -14.73 -8.11
N ASP A 96 -36.86 -15.32 -7.04
CA ASP A 96 -37.46 -14.59 -5.91
C ASP A 96 -36.47 -14.26 -4.79
N LYS A 97 -35.15 -14.47 -5.01
CA LYS A 97 -34.12 -14.28 -3.99
C LYS A 97 -33.25 -13.07 -4.33
N ILE A 98 -33.02 -12.21 -3.35
CA ILE A 98 -32.14 -11.04 -3.49
C ILE A 98 -30.79 -11.33 -2.82
N VAL A 99 -29.73 -11.11 -3.55
CA VAL A 99 -28.33 -11.18 -3.08
C VAL A 99 -27.76 -9.78 -3.09
N LEU A 100 -27.08 -9.40 -2.01
CA LEU A 100 -26.35 -8.13 -1.91
C LEU A 100 -24.85 -8.39 -2.06
N ALA A 101 -24.18 -7.56 -2.85
CA ALA A 101 -22.74 -7.63 -3.01
C ALA A 101 -22.11 -6.26 -2.73
N PHE A 102 -21.00 -6.29 -1.99
CA PHE A 102 -20.24 -5.10 -1.60
C PHE A 102 -18.79 -5.29 -1.98
N TYR A 103 -18.22 -4.33 -2.69
CA TYR A 103 -16.78 -4.31 -2.90
C TYR A 103 -16.09 -3.52 -1.81
N ILE A 104 -15.26 -4.18 -1.03
CA ILE A 104 -14.46 -3.59 0.04
C ILE A 104 -13.12 -3.19 -0.56
N PRO A 105 -12.80 -1.90 -0.66
CA PRO A 105 -11.53 -1.48 -1.24
C PRO A 105 -10.37 -1.67 -0.26
N ILE A 106 -9.17 -1.83 -0.81
CA ILE A 106 -7.94 -1.73 -0.03
C ILE A 106 -7.82 -0.32 0.56
N SER A 107 -7.46 -0.24 1.83
CA SER A 107 -7.24 1.04 2.50
C SER A 107 -5.81 1.56 2.29
N LYS A 108 -5.69 2.87 2.08
CA LYS A 108 -4.40 3.58 2.16
C LYS A 108 -3.94 3.79 3.61
N GLN A 109 -4.90 3.85 4.55
CA GLN A 109 -4.62 3.97 5.98
C GLN A 109 -4.76 2.60 6.62
N LYS A 110 -3.65 2.01 7.05
CA LYS A 110 -3.58 0.71 7.71
C LYS A 110 -2.89 0.85 9.07
N PRO A 111 -3.25 0.05 10.07
CA PRO A 111 -4.24 -1.03 10.04
C PRO A 111 -5.68 -0.51 10.09
N VAL A 112 -6.59 -1.20 9.39
CA VAL A 112 -8.04 -1.05 9.52
C VAL A 112 -8.53 -2.08 10.53
N TYR A 113 -9.16 -1.61 11.60
CA TYR A 113 -9.66 -2.47 12.67
C TYR A 113 -11.04 -2.00 13.17
N PHE A 114 -11.76 -2.89 13.83
CA PHE A 114 -13.05 -2.56 14.44
C PHE A 114 -13.00 -2.69 15.96
N ASN A 115 -13.63 -1.77 16.66
CA ASN A 115 -13.70 -1.63 18.12
C ASN A 115 -12.34 -1.45 18.81
N SER A 116 -11.32 -2.26 18.51
CA SER A 116 -9.98 -2.17 19.10
C SER A 116 -8.91 -2.65 18.13
N LEU A 117 -7.67 -2.20 18.31
CA LEU A 117 -6.53 -2.56 17.46
C LEU A 117 -6.29 -4.08 17.36
N SER A 118 -6.61 -4.83 18.42
CA SER A 118 -6.52 -6.30 18.43
C SER A 118 -7.47 -6.98 17.45
N ASN A 119 -8.48 -6.25 16.94
CA ASN A 119 -9.39 -6.71 15.89
C ASN A 119 -8.95 -6.22 14.51
N SER A 120 -7.66 -6.21 14.26
CA SER A 120 -7.07 -6.10 12.94
C SER A 120 -6.98 -7.49 12.31
N PHE A 121 -7.53 -7.65 11.13
CA PHE A 121 -7.52 -8.91 10.39
C PHE A 121 -6.82 -8.71 9.05
N ILE A 122 -6.22 -9.78 8.54
CA ILE A 122 -5.63 -9.88 7.22
C ILE A 122 -6.11 -11.15 6.52
N ARG A 123 -6.16 -11.12 5.19
CA ARG A 123 -6.50 -12.26 4.37
C ARG A 123 -5.24 -13.09 4.11
N SER A 124 -5.34 -14.40 4.30
CA SER A 124 -4.29 -15.37 4.00
C SER A 124 -4.93 -16.53 3.22
N GLY A 125 -4.77 -16.51 1.90
CA GLY A 125 -5.60 -17.33 1.01
C GLY A 125 -7.08 -16.96 1.13
N SER A 126 -7.96 -17.95 1.30
CA SER A 126 -9.39 -17.75 1.50
C SER A 126 -9.81 -17.45 2.96
N ALA A 127 -8.88 -17.45 3.91
CA ALA A 127 -9.17 -17.31 5.33
C ALA A 127 -8.83 -15.93 5.89
N ASP A 128 -9.73 -15.41 6.75
CA ASP A 128 -9.48 -14.21 7.55
C ASP A 128 -8.81 -14.62 8.86
N ARG A 129 -7.65 -14.05 9.15
CA ARG A 129 -6.96 -14.25 10.43
C ARG A 129 -6.59 -12.92 11.10
N ARG A 130 -6.44 -12.95 12.40
CA ARG A 130 -5.92 -11.79 13.15
C ARG A 130 -4.50 -11.48 12.70
N ALA A 131 -4.23 -10.21 12.50
CA ALA A 131 -2.88 -9.72 12.26
C ALA A 131 -2.03 -9.90 13.53
N THR A 132 -0.79 -10.33 13.35
CA THR A 132 0.20 -10.38 14.43
C THR A 132 0.63 -8.97 14.84
N LYS A 133 1.26 -8.84 16.00
CA LYS A 133 1.81 -7.54 16.43
C LYS A 133 2.83 -6.99 15.41
N GLU A 134 3.69 -7.83 14.86
CA GLU A 134 4.69 -7.46 13.87
C GLU A 134 4.06 -6.96 12.57
N GLU A 135 2.97 -7.60 12.11
CA GLU A 135 2.22 -7.16 10.94
C GLU A 135 1.53 -5.81 11.18
N ILE A 136 0.96 -5.60 12.37
CA ILE A 136 0.37 -4.31 12.77
C ILE A 136 1.45 -3.22 12.80
N ASP A 137 2.60 -3.48 13.41
CA ASP A 137 3.72 -2.55 13.48
C ASP A 137 4.26 -2.23 12.07
N THR A 138 4.25 -3.22 11.17
CA THR A 138 4.61 -3.03 9.76
C THR A 138 3.60 -2.13 9.02
N MET A 139 2.30 -2.36 9.22
CA MET A 139 1.25 -1.52 8.63
C MET A 139 1.36 -0.05 9.07
N PHE A 140 1.68 0.21 10.34
CA PHE A 140 1.93 1.57 10.82
C PHE A 140 3.18 2.19 10.22
N ARG A 141 4.26 1.43 10.09
CA ARG A 141 5.48 1.89 9.42
C ARG A 141 5.20 2.24 7.95
N ASP A 142 4.55 1.35 7.21
CA ASP A 142 4.25 1.56 5.80
C ASP A 142 3.35 2.78 5.57
N GLN A 143 2.39 3.02 6.45
CA GLN A 143 1.57 4.23 6.43
C GLN A 143 2.43 5.49 6.61
N SER A 144 3.39 5.45 7.53
CA SER A 144 4.30 6.57 7.77
C SER A 144 5.25 6.80 6.61
N PHE A 145 5.72 5.73 5.96
CA PHE A 145 6.62 5.83 4.79
C PHE A 145 5.92 6.40 3.55
N GLY A 146 4.67 6.04 3.29
CA GLY A 146 3.94 6.48 2.10
C GLY A 146 3.68 8.00 2.02
N THR A 147 3.73 8.70 3.14
CA THR A 147 3.51 10.14 3.22
C THR A 147 4.80 10.92 3.48
N LYS A 148 5.71 10.40 4.31
CA LYS A 148 6.92 11.13 4.72
C LYS A 148 7.88 11.44 3.59
N THR A 149 8.05 10.57 2.63
CA THR A 149 8.99 10.80 1.52
C THR A 149 8.64 12.01 0.67
N SER A 150 7.35 12.34 0.59
CA SER A 150 6.84 13.50 -0.15
C SER A 150 6.60 14.74 0.72
N GLU A 151 6.76 14.65 2.05
CA GLU A 151 6.71 15.82 2.94
C GLU A 151 7.94 16.69 2.72
N THR A 152 7.76 18.01 2.85
CA THR A 152 8.85 18.99 2.75
C THR A 152 9.59 19.14 4.08
N ILE A 153 10.85 19.52 3.98
CA ILE A 153 11.68 19.78 5.14
C ILE A 153 11.70 21.28 5.42
N GLU A 154 11.20 21.67 6.58
CA GLU A 154 11.22 23.07 7.00
C GLU A 154 12.67 23.56 7.18
N ASN A 155 12.91 24.84 6.89
CA ASN A 155 14.20 25.49 6.96
C ASN A 155 15.28 24.96 5.99
N TYR A 156 14.89 24.18 4.98
CA TYR A 156 15.74 23.75 3.88
C TYR A 156 15.29 24.39 2.57
N SER A 157 16.24 24.58 1.67
CA SER A 157 16.06 25.12 0.32
C SER A 157 16.86 24.30 -0.69
N ILE A 158 16.84 24.71 -1.96
CA ILE A 158 17.66 24.10 -3.00
C ILE A 158 19.17 24.14 -2.67
N GLU A 159 19.63 25.08 -1.84
CA GLU A 159 21.03 25.19 -1.42
C GLU A 159 21.50 24.01 -0.56
N ASN A 160 20.56 23.26 0.04
CA ASN A 160 20.85 22.04 0.79
C ASN A 160 21.03 20.81 -0.11
N LEU A 161 20.83 20.98 -1.42
CA LEU A 161 21.00 19.92 -2.42
C LEU A 161 22.34 20.10 -3.15
N SER A 162 22.94 18.97 -3.57
CA SER A 162 24.17 18.95 -4.37
C SER A 162 23.86 19.36 -5.81
N SER A 163 24.33 20.50 -6.23
CA SER A 163 24.20 20.98 -7.60
C SER A 163 24.87 20.03 -8.62
N ILE A 164 25.93 19.34 -8.19
CA ILE A 164 26.63 18.35 -9.02
C ILE A 164 25.71 17.16 -9.29
N SER A 165 25.16 16.56 -8.25
CA SER A 165 24.26 15.38 -8.35
C SER A 165 23.00 15.72 -9.16
N LEU A 166 22.43 16.93 -8.97
CA LEU A 166 21.26 17.40 -9.70
C LEU A 166 21.54 17.55 -11.21
N ASN A 167 22.67 18.13 -11.58
CA ASN A 167 23.05 18.28 -12.99
C ASN A 167 23.32 16.92 -13.64
N GLN A 168 24.06 16.04 -12.98
CA GLN A 168 24.32 14.68 -13.45
C GLN A 168 23.02 13.90 -13.67
N TYR A 169 22.06 14.02 -12.75
CA TYR A 169 20.76 13.36 -12.89
C TYR A 169 19.98 13.89 -14.09
N LYS A 170 19.96 15.21 -14.28
CA LYS A 170 19.28 15.82 -15.43
C LYS A 170 19.92 15.40 -16.77
N GLU A 171 21.25 15.40 -16.85
CA GLU A 171 21.99 14.90 -18.03
C GLU A 171 21.72 13.41 -18.28
N TYR A 172 21.73 12.61 -17.23
CA TYR A 172 21.41 11.18 -17.34
C TYR A 172 20.01 10.95 -17.92
N LEU A 173 19.01 11.71 -17.47
CA LEU A 173 17.65 11.61 -18.00
C LEU A 173 17.56 12.07 -19.46
N GLN A 174 18.29 13.13 -19.84
CA GLN A 174 18.35 13.59 -21.23
C GLN A 174 18.91 12.51 -22.17
N ILE A 175 19.95 11.81 -21.72
CA ILE A 175 20.56 10.71 -22.49
C ILE A 175 19.63 9.49 -22.52
N SER A 176 19.05 9.12 -21.39
CA SER A 176 18.21 7.92 -21.25
C SER A 176 16.84 8.08 -21.91
N ASN A 177 16.29 9.29 -21.94
CA ASN A 177 15.00 9.60 -22.57
C ASN A 177 15.02 10.94 -23.32
N PRO A 178 15.63 11.01 -24.52
CA PRO A 178 15.82 12.24 -25.28
C PRO A 178 14.52 12.95 -25.66
N THR A 179 13.41 12.21 -25.76
CA THR A 179 12.11 12.74 -26.18
C THR A 179 11.25 13.27 -25.03
N SER A 180 11.74 13.16 -23.79
CA SER A 180 11.00 13.59 -22.62
C SER A 180 10.75 15.10 -22.60
N ASN A 181 9.52 15.51 -22.28
CA ASN A 181 9.19 16.92 -22.07
C ASN A 181 9.94 17.54 -20.88
N TYR A 182 10.44 16.73 -19.96
CA TYR A 182 11.26 17.21 -18.83
C TYR A 182 12.58 17.85 -19.27
N ASN A 183 13.10 17.47 -20.44
CA ASN A 183 14.34 18.02 -20.97
C ASN A 183 14.26 19.52 -21.31
N LYS A 184 13.04 20.03 -21.52
CA LYS A 184 12.77 21.44 -21.87
C LYS A 184 12.63 22.36 -20.65
N LEU A 185 12.49 21.77 -19.45
CA LEU A 185 12.27 22.52 -18.23
C LEU A 185 13.60 23.12 -17.72
N ASN A 186 13.54 24.30 -17.12
CA ASN A 186 14.65 24.79 -16.32
C ASN A 186 14.86 23.89 -15.08
N MET A 187 15.93 24.10 -14.31
CA MET A 187 16.26 23.21 -13.18
C MET A 187 15.18 23.24 -12.11
N GLU A 188 14.67 24.39 -11.73
CA GLU A 188 13.67 24.54 -10.68
C GLU A 188 12.34 23.90 -11.08
N GLU A 189 11.84 24.18 -12.28
CA GLU A 189 10.64 23.52 -12.82
C GLU A 189 10.80 22.00 -12.90
N PHE A 190 11.98 21.54 -13.31
CA PHE A 190 12.30 20.11 -13.36
C PHE A 190 12.22 19.48 -11.97
N LEU A 191 12.85 20.07 -10.95
CA LEU A 191 12.85 19.55 -9.59
C LEU A 191 11.46 19.52 -8.96
N HIS A 192 10.61 20.50 -9.28
CA HIS A 192 9.19 20.47 -8.90
C HIS A 192 8.44 19.32 -9.57
N LYS A 193 8.68 19.06 -10.86
CA LYS A 193 8.01 17.98 -11.60
C LYS A 193 8.38 16.60 -11.12
N VAL A 194 9.63 16.39 -10.70
CA VAL A 194 10.10 15.10 -10.16
C VAL A 194 9.93 15.00 -8.62
N LEU A 195 9.23 15.97 -8.01
CA LEU A 195 8.92 16.03 -6.58
C LEU A 195 10.16 16.03 -5.67
N VAL A 196 11.26 16.54 -6.16
CA VAL A 196 12.45 16.85 -5.35
C VAL A 196 12.22 18.10 -4.52
N LEU A 197 11.54 19.11 -5.10
CA LEU A 197 11.10 20.33 -4.43
C LEU A 197 9.58 20.45 -4.47
N ILE A 198 9.00 20.96 -3.38
CA ILE A 198 7.61 21.42 -3.27
C ILE A 198 7.66 22.79 -2.60
N ASP A 199 7.09 23.81 -3.24
CA ASP A 199 7.09 25.20 -2.75
C ASP A 199 8.50 25.71 -2.36
N GLY A 200 9.52 25.35 -3.18
CA GLY A 200 10.92 25.75 -2.98
C GLY A 200 11.66 24.99 -1.86
N LYS A 201 11.00 24.06 -1.18
CA LYS A 201 11.57 23.24 -0.10
C LYS A 201 11.83 21.82 -0.58
N PRO A 202 12.98 21.22 -0.22
CA PRO A 202 13.23 19.81 -0.52
C PRO A 202 12.24 18.88 0.19
N THR A 203 11.82 17.86 -0.51
CA THR A 203 11.14 16.71 0.13
C THR A 203 12.16 15.81 0.82
N TYR A 204 11.71 14.93 1.73
CA TYR A 204 12.61 13.93 2.33
C TYR A 204 13.25 13.03 1.27
N ALA A 205 12.50 12.63 0.24
CA ALA A 205 13.07 11.90 -0.89
C ALA A 205 14.10 12.75 -1.64
N GLY A 206 13.77 14.00 -1.95
CA GLY A 206 14.68 14.93 -2.61
C GLY A 206 15.98 15.11 -1.85
N LEU A 207 15.91 15.26 -0.53
CA LEU A 207 17.08 15.37 0.34
C LEU A 207 17.94 14.09 0.31
N LEU A 208 17.33 12.91 0.46
CA LEU A 208 18.08 11.66 0.45
C LEU A 208 18.76 11.38 -0.90
N PHE A 209 18.08 11.71 -2.00
CA PHE A 209 18.62 11.47 -3.35
C PHE A 209 19.67 12.47 -3.79
N PHE A 210 19.54 13.76 -3.40
CA PHE A 210 20.35 14.83 -3.94
C PHE A 210 20.93 15.78 -2.90
N GLY A 211 20.70 15.54 -1.61
CA GLY A 211 21.24 16.39 -0.55
C GLY A 211 22.75 16.36 -0.50
N THR A 212 23.33 17.44 0.03
CA THR A 212 24.72 17.38 0.50
C THR A 212 24.79 16.47 1.72
N ARG A 213 25.92 15.81 1.96
CA ARG A 213 26.10 14.90 3.08
C ARG A 213 25.73 15.53 4.42
N ASP A 214 26.21 16.76 4.67
CA ASP A 214 25.91 17.49 5.90
C ASP A 214 24.41 17.75 6.07
N SER A 215 23.73 18.11 4.99
CA SER A 215 22.29 18.34 5.00
C SER A 215 21.52 17.06 5.29
N ILE A 216 21.92 15.92 4.69
CA ILE A 216 21.30 14.62 4.95
C ILE A 216 21.53 14.20 6.40
N GLN A 217 22.75 14.28 6.92
CA GLN A 217 23.08 13.81 8.26
C GLN A 217 22.41 14.60 9.39
N ARG A 218 22.01 15.85 9.17
CA ARG A 218 21.22 16.61 10.14
C ARG A 218 19.83 16.02 10.41
N TYR A 219 19.25 15.34 9.43
CA TYR A 219 17.93 14.68 9.56
C TYR A 219 18.05 13.18 9.72
N PHE A 220 18.96 12.56 9.00
CA PHE A 220 19.19 11.13 8.95
C PHE A 220 20.57 10.83 9.53
N VAL A 221 20.68 10.93 10.85
CA VAL A 221 21.95 10.82 11.59
C VAL A 221 22.71 9.52 11.22
N ASP A 222 21.98 8.43 11.00
CA ASP A 222 22.53 7.11 10.66
C ASP A 222 22.59 6.86 9.14
N PHE A 223 22.46 7.92 8.30
CA PHE A 223 22.55 7.73 6.85
C PHE A 223 23.94 7.18 6.48
N ARG A 224 23.94 5.92 6.12
CA ARG A 224 25.15 5.20 5.74
C ARG A 224 24.81 4.03 4.81
N ILE A 225 25.58 3.91 3.74
CA ILE A 225 25.54 2.76 2.83
C ILE A 225 26.94 2.17 2.76
N ASP A 226 27.08 0.92 3.16
CA ASP A 226 28.28 0.15 3.01
C ASP A 226 28.08 -0.93 1.94
N LEU A 227 28.81 -0.84 0.85
CA LEU A 227 28.80 -1.84 -0.23
C LEU A 227 30.15 -2.53 -0.28
N PHE A 228 30.12 -3.86 -0.18
CA PHE A 228 31.30 -4.70 -0.21
C PHE A 228 31.21 -5.72 -1.35
N GLU A 229 32.29 -5.92 -2.06
CA GLU A 229 32.49 -7.06 -2.91
C GLU A 229 33.19 -8.18 -2.10
N ILE A 230 32.51 -9.31 -1.93
CA ILE A 230 32.98 -10.43 -1.13
C ILE A 230 33.22 -11.60 -2.09
N PRO A 231 34.48 -12.13 -2.17
CA PRO A 231 34.75 -13.25 -3.04
C PRO A 231 34.21 -14.54 -2.46
N GLY A 232 33.54 -15.35 -3.28
CA GLY A 232 32.96 -16.63 -2.90
C GLY A 232 31.43 -16.66 -2.97
N ASN A 233 30.86 -17.82 -2.65
CA ASN A 233 29.38 -18.02 -2.71
C ASN A 233 28.66 -17.63 -1.42
N SER A 234 29.39 -17.39 -0.34
CA SER A 234 28.90 -16.93 0.95
C SER A 234 29.95 -16.12 1.70
N ILE A 235 29.50 -15.32 2.69
CA ILE A 235 30.41 -14.55 3.57
C ILE A 235 31.33 -15.49 4.35
N SER A 236 30.87 -16.69 4.72
CA SER A 236 31.64 -17.69 5.47
C SER A 236 32.75 -18.33 4.67
N ASP A 237 32.62 -18.38 3.34
CA ASP A 237 33.59 -19.05 2.44
C ASP A 237 34.70 -18.11 1.96
N ALA A 238 34.54 -16.81 2.23
CA ALA A 238 35.44 -15.78 1.79
C ALA A 238 36.80 -15.87 2.54
N LYS A 239 37.90 -16.01 1.81
CA LYS A 239 39.25 -15.98 2.38
C LYS A 239 39.65 -14.60 2.92
N THR A 240 39.03 -13.56 2.42
CA THR A 240 39.21 -12.16 2.84
C THR A 240 37.86 -11.56 3.17
N ARG A 241 37.83 -10.59 4.09
CA ARG A 241 36.59 -9.96 4.52
C ARG A 241 35.85 -9.27 3.34
N TYR A 242 36.59 -8.70 2.42
CA TYR A 242 36.12 -8.11 1.16
C TYR A 242 37.30 -7.88 0.21
N THR A 243 37.03 -7.84 -1.09
CA THR A 243 38.00 -7.46 -2.13
C THR A 243 37.89 -6.00 -2.50
N TYR A 244 36.69 -5.45 -2.39
CA TYR A 244 36.43 -4.05 -2.64
C TYR A 244 35.37 -3.51 -1.63
N ARG A 245 35.54 -2.26 -1.21
CA ARG A 245 34.57 -1.50 -0.44
C ARG A 245 34.35 -0.16 -1.13
N LEU A 246 33.08 0.15 -1.46
CA LEU A 246 32.75 1.44 -2.05
C LEU A 246 33.05 2.54 -1.04
N PRO A 247 33.82 3.59 -1.42
CA PRO A 247 33.99 4.78 -0.60
C PRO A 247 32.64 5.45 -0.32
N GLU A 248 32.54 6.11 0.80
CA GLU A 248 31.34 6.89 1.15
C GLU A 248 31.05 7.95 0.08
N GLN A 249 29.78 7.99 -0.36
CA GLN A 249 29.27 8.97 -1.32
C GLN A 249 28.42 10.01 -0.61
N GLU A 250 28.10 11.14 -1.28
CA GLU A 250 27.33 12.22 -0.71
C GLU A 250 25.87 11.83 -0.43
N ASN A 251 25.20 11.22 -1.43
CA ASN A 251 23.77 10.94 -1.43
C ASN A 251 23.44 9.67 -2.21
N LEU A 252 22.15 9.32 -2.27
CA LEU A 252 21.72 8.09 -2.95
C LEU A 252 22.00 8.10 -4.45
N TRP A 253 21.92 9.26 -5.11
CA TRP A 253 22.23 9.37 -6.53
C TRP A 253 23.70 9.07 -6.81
N ASP A 254 24.60 9.62 -6.00
CA ASP A 254 26.03 9.40 -6.17
C ASP A 254 26.43 7.95 -5.90
N TYR A 255 25.79 7.28 -4.91
CA TYR A 255 25.93 5.84 -4.71
C TYR A 255 25.51 5.04 -5.94
N TYR A 256 24.35 5.37 -6.51
CA TYR A 256 23.84 4.69 -7.71
C TYR A 256 24.73 4.93 -8.94
N PHE A 257 25.16 6.17 -9.13
CA PHE A 257 25.95 6.56 -10.32
C PHE A 257 27.36 5.98 -10.29
N THR A 258 27.98 5.87 -9.12
CA THR A 258 29.33 5.34 -8.97
C THR A 258 29.40 3.81 -9.16
N GLN A 259 28.27 3.10 -9.05
CA GLN A 259 28.17 1.66 -9.26
C GLN A 259 27.97 1.25 -10.72
N LYS A 260 27.71 2.18 -11.62
CA LYS A 260 27.59 1.93 -13.06
C LYS A 260 28.93 2.02 -13.76
#